data_9183dfd1d743bd7106df11399924d5cf
#
_entry.id   9183dfd1d743bd7106df11399924d5cf
#
_cell.length_a   1.000
_cell.length_b   1.000
_cell.length_c   1.000
_cell.angle_alpha   90.00
_cell.angle_beta   90.00
_cell.angle_gamma   90.00
#
_symmetry.space_group_name_H-M   'P 1'
#
loop_
_entity.id
_entity.type
_entity.pdbx_description
1 polymer ?
#
loop_
_entity_poly.entity_id
_entity_poly.type
_entity_poly.pdbx_seq_one_letter_code
_entity_poly.pdbx_strand_id
1 'polypeptide(L)'
;MWFKNLMTYRLTKPLDWDLAQLQTQLEDCQFHPCGAQDQSKFGWSAPLRGSDLLYFSVGKQILLVAKKEEKILPANVVKRELDERIESLEQKENRKLKKVEKQTLKDDVVMNLLPRAFSKNQHTALWIDTENNLIHVDAASSKRAEDALALLRKSLGSLPVMPLAFANEPCTILTNWIVQDSLPHWLIALEEAELRGSQEDSVIRCKKQPLENEEILALLQDGKKVVSKLALEWEDTLTFVFNEDCTLKRLKLADSVREKNDDILKEDFAQRFDADFVLMTGILAKLTENLLGEFGGEKTRL
;
A
#
# COMPACT_ATOMS: atom_id res chain seq x y z
N MET A 1 10.59 3.15 -11.19
CA MET A 1 9.51 3.23 -10.14
C MET A 1 9.72 2.10 -9.17
N TRP A 2 9.90 2.38 -7.85
CA TRP A 2 10.21 1.37 -6.84
C TRP A 2 9.07 1.28 -5.83
N PHE A 3 8.61 0.07 -5.49
CA PHE A 3 7.60 -0.15 -4.46
C PHE A 3 8.17 0.21 -3.08
N LYS A 4 7.34 0.85 -2.27
CA LYS A 4 7.65 1.20 -0.88
C LYS A 4 6.97 0.27 0.13
N ASN A 5 5.94 -0.41 -0.30
CA ASN A 5 5.20 -1.39 0.49
C ASN A 5 4.77 -2.54 -0.42
N LEU A 6 4.50 -3.69 0.14
CA LEU A 6 4.02 -4.84 -0.59
C LEU A 6 2.87 -5.49 0.19
N MET A 7 1.68 -5.35 -0.34
CA MET A 7 0.51 -6.12 0.08
C MET A 7 0.20 -7.12 -1.02
N THR A 8 0.33 -8.41 -0.72
CA THR A 8 0.22 -9.48 -1.70
C THR A 8 -1.14 -10.15 -1.60
N TYR A 9 -1.75 -10.39 -2.75
CA TYR A 9 -3.03 -11.07 -2.89
C TYR A 9 -2.89 -12.25 -3.84
N ARG A 10 -3.55 -13.37 -3.52
CA ARG A 10 -3.63 -14.57 -4.35
C ARG A 10 -4.86 -14.48 -5.25
N LEU A 11 -4.69 -14.70 -6.54
CA LEU A 11 -5.81 -15.02 -7.44
C LEU A 11 -6.28 -16.44 -7.14
N THR A 12 -7.54 -16.57 -6.74
CA THR A 12 -8.15 -17.89 -6.40
C THR A 12 -8.59 -18.67 -7.63
N LYS A 13 -8.64 -18.00 -8.77
CA LYS A 13 -8.88 -18.60 -10.10
C LYS A 13 -7.96 -17.91 -11.11
N PRO A 14 -7.37 -18.65 -12.05
CA PRO A 14 -6.61 -18.06 -13.14
C PRO A 14 -7.48 -17.07 -13.91
N LEU A 15 -6.92 -15.95 -14.30
CA LEU A 15 -7.54 -14.97 -15.20
C LEU A 15 -6.77 -14.99 -16.52
N ASP A 16 -7.48 -14.79 -17.60
CA ASP A 16 -6.87 -14.54 -18.90
C ASP A 16 -6.48 -13.04 -18.97
N TRP A 17 -5.21 -12.80 -19.21
CA TRP A 17 -4.64 -11.45 -19.27
C TRP A 17 -4.35 -11.09 -20.74
N ASP A 18 -5.40 -11.05 -21.59
CA ASP A 18 -5.30 -10.46 -22.91
C ASP A 18 -5.07 -8.94 -22.78
N LEU A 19 -3.89 -8.50 -23.17
CA LEU A 19 -3.48 -7.10 -23.02
C LEU A 19 -4.31 -6.12 -23.83
N ALA A 20 -4.82 -6.54 -25.00
CA ALA A 20 -5.69 -5.69 -25.83
C ALA A 20 -7.05 -5.50 -25.17
N GLN A 21 -7.62 -6.58 -24.65
CA GLN A 21 -8.86 -6.53 -23.90
C GLN A 21 -8.69 -5.76 -22.59
N LEU A 22 -7.56 -5.97 -21.89
CA LEU A 22 -7.24 -5.26 -20.66
C LEU A 22 -7.20 -3.73 -20.87
N GLN A 23 -6.56 -3.25 -21.95
CA GLN A 23 -6.53 -1.82 -22.27
C GLN A 23 -7.96 -1.25 -22.38
N THR A 24 -8.81 -1.89 -23.17
CA THR A 24 -10.20 -1.46 -23.35
C THR A 24 -10.97 -1.43 -22.03
N GLN A 25 -10.81 -2.46 -21.19
CA GLN A 25 -11.46 -2.54 -19.87
C GLN A 25 -10.97 -1.48 -18.89
N LEU A 26 -9.69 -1.08 -18.97
CA LEU A 26 -9.12 -0.03 -18.14
C LEU A 26 -9.59 1.36 -18.58
N GLU A 27 -9.79 1.59 -19.88
CA GLU A 27 -10.27 2.87 -20.44
C GLU A 27 -11.63 3.28 -19.89
N ASP A 28 -12.54 2.33 -19.63
CA ASP A 28 -13.84 2.59 -19.00
C ASP A 28 -13.72 3.20 -17.58
N CYS A 29 -12.56 3.02 -16.95
CA CYS A 29 -12.24 3.52 -15.62
C CYS A 29 -11.00 4.43 -15.63
N GLN A 30 -10.69 5.04 -16.76
CA GLN A 30 -9.57 5.97 -16.88
C GLN A 30 -9.71 7.17 -15.92
N PHE A 31 -8.61 7.63 -15.39
CA PHE A 31 -8.58 8.79 -14.52
C PHE A 31 -8.87 10.08 -15.29
N HIS A 32 -9.82 10.86 -14.75
CA HIS A 32 -10.07 12.24 -15.18
C HIS A 32 -9.85 13.18 -14.00
N PRO A 33 -9.25 14.36 -14.22
CA PRO A 33 -9.04 15.35 -13.16
C PRO A 33 -10.33 15.80 -12.51
N CYS A 34 -10.24 16.24 -11.25
CA CYS A 34 -11.38 16.82 -10.54
C CYS A 34 -11.85 18.10 -11.23
N GLY A 35 -13.14 18.17 -11.50
CA GLY A 35 -13.82 19.41 -11.83
C GLY A 35 -13.97 20.33 -10.61
N ALA A 36 -14.59 21.49 -10.81
CA ALA A 36 -14.74 22.50 -9.76
C ALA A 36 -15.50 21.98 -8.52
N GLN A 37 -16.51 21.15 -8.74
CA GLN A 37 -17.40 20.65 -7.68
C GLN A 37 -17.07 19.22 -7.21
N ASP A 38 -16.06 18.58 -7.80
CA ASP A 38 -15.67 17.25 -7.40
C ASP A 38 -14.84 17.29 -6.11
N GLN A 39 -15.16 16.44 -5.14
CA GLN A 39 -14.35 16.24 -3.94
C GLN A 39 -13.14 15.32 -4.23
N SER A 40 -13.35 14.31 -5.05
CA SER A 40 -12.30 13.39 -5.48
C SER A 40 -12.66 12.69 -6.78
N LYS A 41 -11.61 12.28 -7.52
CA LYS A 41 -11.69 11.39 -8.70
C LYS A 41 -10.68 10.27 -8.52
N PHE A 42 -11.03 9.08 -9.03
CA PHE A 42 -10.20 7.89 -8.93
C PHE A 42 -10.33 7.08 -10.22
N GLY A 43 -9.22 6.67 -10.80
CA GLY A 43 -9.19 5.93 -12.05
C GLY A 43 -7.77 5.51 -12.45
N TRP A 44 -7.65 4.83 -13.57
CA TRP A 44 -6.37 4.36 -14.10
C TRP A 44 -5.59 5.46 -14.79
N SER A 45 -4.29 5.47 -14.62
CA SER A 45 -3.36 6.38 -15.30
C SER A 45 -2.23 5.58 -15.92
N ALA A 46 -1.65 6.08 -17.00
CA ALA A 46 -0.50 5.45 -17.64
C ALA A 46 0.66 5.26 -16.64
N PRO A 47 1.23 4.05 -16.52
CA PRO A 47 2.39 3.79 -15.68
C PRO A 47 3.64 4.50 -16.21
N LEU A 48 3.82 4.49 -17.52
CA LEU A 48 4.94 5.13 -18.21
C LEU A 48 4.53 6.53 -18.69
N ARG A 49 5.33 7.50 -18.34
CA ARG A 49 5.10 8.90 -18.75
C ARG A 49 5.20 9.04 -20.28
N GLY A 50 4.18 9.65 -20.90
CA GLY A 50 4.10 9.84 -22.34
C GLY A 50 3.56 8.63 -23.11
N SER A 51 3.12 7.58 -22.43
CA SER A 51 2.40 6.46 -23.02
C SER A 51 0.89 6.69 -22.92
N ASP A 52 0.15 6.24 -23.93
CA ASP A 52 -1.32 6.20 -23.91
C ASP A 52 -1.84 4.90 -23.28
N LEU A 53 -0.97 3.90 -23.09
CA LEU A 53 -1.35 2.63 -22.49
C LEU A 53 -1.54 2.77 -20.98
N LEU A 54 -2.65 2.27 -20.47
CA LEU A 54 -3.00 2.25 -19.03
C LEU A 54 -2.34 1.10 -18.28
N TYR A 55 -1.56 0.30 -18.96
CA TYR A 55 -0.71 -0.74 -18.39
C TYR A 55 0.71 -0.64 -18.92
N PHE A 56 1.63 -1.29 -18.23
CA PHE A 56 2.98 -1.58 -18.71
C PHE A 56 3.24 -3.06 -18.49
N SER A 57 3.82 -3.76 -19.45
CA SER A 57 4.05 -5.21 -19.32
C SER A 57 5.40 -5.63 -19.85
N VAL A 58 6.05 -6.54 -19.13
CA VAL A 58 7.28 -7.21 -19.54
C VAL A 58 7.15 -8.70 -19.21
N GLY A 59 7.24 -9.55 -20.21
CA GLY A 59 7.05 -10.99 -20.02
C GLY A 59 5.70 -11.33 -19.39
N LYS A 60 5.73 -11.94 -18.22
CA LYS A 60 4.54 -12.33 -17.44
C LYS A 60 4.16 -11.32 -16.34
N GLN A 61 4.79 -10.15 -16.35
CA GLN A 61 4.59 -9.11 -15.35
C GLN A 61 3.81 -7.95 -15.94
N ILE A 62 2.73 -7.52 -15.27
CA ILE A 62 1.89 -6.39 -15.70
C ILE A 62 1.85 -5.37 -14.55
N LEU A 63 2.08 -4.11 -14.89
CA LEU A 63 1.99 -2.98 -13.97
C LEU A 63 0.81 -2.10 -14.32
N LEU A 64 -0.03 -1.81 -13.34
CA LEU A 64 -1.11 -0.85 -13.40
C LEU A 64 -0.88 0.26 -12.38
N VAL A 65 -1.36 1.46 -12.65
CA VAL A 65 -1.28 2.58 -11.71
C VAL A 65 -2.64 3.23 -11.55
N ALA A 66 -3.23 3.07 -10.38
CA ALA A 66 -4.44 3.80 -10.00
C ALA A 66 -4.05 5.19 -9.45
N LYS A 67 -4.69 6.24 -9.97
CA LYS A 67 -4.50 7.62 -9.54
C LYS A 67 -5.76 8.14 -8.86
N LYS A 68 -5.58 8.71 -7.67
CA LYS A 68 -6.62 9.42 -6.93
C LYS A 68 -6.24 10.89 -6.83
N GLU A 69 -7.15 11.75 -7.20
CA GLU A 69 -7.09 13.18 -6.89
C GLU A 69 -8.14 13.49 -5.85
N GLU A 70 -7.78 14.22 -4.81
CA GLU A 70 -8.65 14.59 -3.71
C GLU A 70 -8.45 16.05 -3.36
N LYS A 71 -9.55 16.80 -3.25
CA LYS A 71 -9.53 18.20 -2.84
C LYS A 71 -9.24 18.31 -1.35
N ILE A 72 -8.31 19.18 -0.98
CA ILE A 72 -7.89 19.40 0.40
C ILE A 72 -8.78 20.49 1.00
N LEU A 73 -9.71 20.08 1.85
CA LEU A 73 -10.57 21.00 2.64
C LEU A 73 -10.31 20.74 4.13
N PRO A 74 -9.40 21.51 4.77
CA PRO A 74 -9.15 21.37 6.20
C PRO A 74 -10.40 21.62 7.02
N ALA A 75 -10.70 20.74 7.97
CA ALA A 75 -11.92 20.79 8.77
C ALA A 75 -12.07 22.11 9.55
N ASN A 76 -10.97 22.71 9.99
CA ASN A 76 -10.96 24.01 10.68
C ASN A 76 -11.36 25.17 9.76
N VAL A 77 -11.01 25.12 8.47
CA VAL A 77 -11.40 26.14 7.48
C VAL A 77 -12.89 26.05 7.21
N VAL A 78 -13.40 24.83 6.97
CA VAL A 78 -14.83 24.58 6.77
C VAL A 78 -15.64 25.01 8.00
N LYS A 79 -15.14 24.67 9.21
CA LYS A 79 -15.79 25.03 10.46
C LYS A 79 -15.89 26.54 10.65
N ARG A 80 -14.78 27.27 10.45
CA ARG A 80 -14.76 28.73 10.59
C ARG A 80 -15.78 29.40 9.65
N GLU A 81 -15.75 29.07 8.38
CA GLU A 81 -16.67 29.62 7.38
C GLU A 81 -18.14 29.27 7.70
N LEU A 82 -18.39 28.08 8.23
CA LEU A 82 -19.69 27.63 8.66
C LEU A 82 -20.18 28.43 9.86
N ASP A 83 -19.34 28.62 10.88
CA ASP A 83 -19.69 29.37 12.08
C ASP A 83 -20.04 30.83 11.75
N GLU A 84 -19.23 31.49 10.88
CA GLU A 84 -19.52 32.87 10.40
C GLU A 84 -20.86 32.96 9.66
N ARG A 85 -21.20 31.97 8.84
CA ARG A 85 -22.49 31.93 8.13
C ARG A 85 -23.68 31.65 9.05
N ILE A 86 -23.49 30.77 10.03
CA ILE A 86 -24.52 30.49 11.05
C ILE A 86 -24.84 31.77 11.82
N GLU A 87 -23.81 32.46 12.33
CA GLU A 87 -24.00 33.71 13.07
C GLU A 87 -24.75 34.76 12.23
N SER A 88 -24.33 34.95 10.99
CA SER A 88 -24.98 35.89 10.08
C SER A 88 -26.46 35.59 9.83
N LEU A 89 -26.79 34.28 9.63
CA LEU A 89 -28.19 33.88 9.41
C LEU A 89 -29.02 33.94 10.68
N GLU A 90 -28.48 33.50 11.84
CA GLU A 90 -29.17 33.55 13.12
C GLU A 90 -29.50 35.04 13.53
N GLN A 91 -28.58 35.96 13.22
CA GLN A 91 -28.83 37.42 13.41
C GLN A 91 -29.90 37.97 12.47
N LYS A 92 -29.87 37.58 11.19
CA LYS A 92 -30.85 38.06 10.20
C LYS A 92 -32.27 37.55 10.48
N GLU A 93 -32.39 36.28 10.88
CA GLU A 93 -33.68 35.64 11.13
C GLU A 93 -34.14 35.79 12.58
N ASN A 94 -33.30 36.33 13.46
CA ASN A 94 -33.54 36.52 14.89
C ASN A 94 -34.01 35.23 15.60
N ARG A 95 -33.44 34.07 15.15
CA ARG A 95 -33.71 32.75 15.72
C ARG A 95 -32.49 31.85 15.60
N LYS A 96 -32.43 30.80 16.42
CA LYS A 96 -31.42 29.73 16.30
C LYS A 96 -31.74 28.79 15.15
N LEU A 97 -30.70 28.42 14.37
CA LEU A 97 -30.85 27.47 13.28
C LEU A 97 -30.97 26.03 13.83
N LYS A 98 -31.85 25.25 13.20
CA LYS A 98 -32.04 23.83 13.50
C LYS A 98 -30.84 22.98 12.97
N LYS A 99 -30.69 21.78 13.50
CA LYS A 99 -29.58 20.86 13.10
C LYS A 99 -29.57 20.59 11.59
N VAL A 100 -30.73 20.41 10.98
CA VAL A 100 -30.85 20.17 9.52
C VAL A 100 -30.39 21.39 8.73
N GLU A 101 -30.80 22.59 9.12
CA GLU A 101 -30.38 23.84 8.45
C GLU A 101 -28.86 24.04 8.55
N LYS A 102 -28.26 23.73 9.71
CA LYS A 102 -26.79 23.78 9.88
C LYS A 102 -26.09 22.78 9.00
N GLN A 103 -26.68 21.58 8.78
CA GLN A 103 -26.08 20.59 7.88
C GLN A 103 -26.14 21.05 6.42
N THR A 104 -27.30 21.57 5.96
CA THR A 104 -27.40 22.12 4.60
C THR A 104 -26.40 23.26 4.39
N LEU A 105 -26.30 24.17 5.38
CA LEU A 105 -25.36 25.28 5.31
C LEU A 105 -23.90 24.81 5.24
N LYS A 106 -23.56 23.70 5.94
CA LYS A 106 -22.25 23.09 5.86
C LYS A 106 -21.96 22.53 4.45
N ASP A 107 -22.96 21.89 3.84
CA ASP A 107 -22.83 21.35 2.48
C ASP A 107 -22.63 22.49 1.46
N ASP A 108 -23.36 23.59 1.62
CA ASP A 108 -23.17 24.80 0.81
C ASP A 108 -21.79 25.43 1.00
N VAL A 109 -21.27 25.50 2.23
CA VAL A 109 -19.92 25.98 2.52
C VAL A 109 -18.89 25.11 1.82
N VAL A 110 -19.00 23.77 1.92
CA VAL A 110 -18.11 22.84 1.22
C VAL A 110 -18.17 23.07 -0.29
N MET A 111 -19.35 23.15 -0.87
CA MET A 111 -19.54 23.40 -2.31
C MET A 111 -18.90 24.71 -2.78
N ASN A 112 -18.96 25.77 -1.96
CA ASN A 112 -18.34 27.06 -2.28
C ASN A 112 -16.80 27.06 -2.14
N LEU A 113 -16.25 26.21 -1.25
CA LEU A 113 -14.80 26.11 -1.03
C LEU A 113 -14.12 25.17 -2.03
N LEU A 114 -14.81 24.14 -2.54
CA LEU A 114 -14.26 23.15 -3.47
C LEU A 114 -13.54 23.74 -4.68
N PRO A 115 -14.07 24.75 -5.39
CA PRO A 115 -13.41 25.33 -6.56
C PRO A 115 -12.06 26.00 -6.24
N ARG A 116 -11.85 26.42 -4.99
CA ARG A 116 -10.65 27.11 -4.52
C ARG A 116 -9.69 26.18 -3.78
N ALA A 117 -10.08 24.92 -3.55
CA ALA A 117 -9.29 23.96 -2.81
C ALA A 117 -8.13 23.43 -3.64
N PHE A 118 -6.96 23.29 -3.00
CA PHE A 118 -5.83 22.58 -3.60
C PHE A 118 -6.16 21.10 -3.73
N SER A 119 -5.54 20.45 -4.73
CA SER A 119 -5.68 19.02 -4.94
C SER A 119 -4.44 18.28 -4.45
N LYS A 120 -4.64 17.09 -3.86
CA LYS A 120 -3.62 16.11 -3.57
C LYS A 120 -3.75 14.94 -4.53
N ASN A 121 -2.66 14.60 -5.20
CA ASN A 121 -2.59 13.41 -6.05
C ASN A 121 -1.94 12.25 -5.29
N GLN A 122 -2.51 11.06 -5.42
CA GLN A 122 -2.01 9.81 -4.85
C GLN A 122 -2.01 8.74 -5.93
N HIS A 123 -0.88 8.02 -6.07
CA HIS A 123 -0.73 6.92 -7.01
C HIS A 123 -0.59 5.62 -6.23
N THR A 124 -1.32 4.59 -6.63
CA THR A 124 -1.24 3.24 -6.10
C THR A 124 -0.88 2.31 -7.24
N ALA A 125 0.31 1.72 -7.17
CA ALA A 125 0.75 0.76 -8.16
C ALA A 125 0.28 -0.64 -7.80
N LEU A 126 -0.14 -1.38 -8.83
CA LEU A 126 -0.46 -2.81 -8.75
C LEU A 126 0.47 -3.53 -9.72
N TRP A 127 1.20 -4.50 -9.22
CA TRP A 127 1.97 -5.42 -10.04
C TRP A 127 1.27 -6.77 -10.04
N ILE A 128 0.93 -7.26 -11.22
CA ILE A 128 0.28 -8.54 -11.45
C ILE A 128 1.35 -9.50 -11.97
N ASP A 129 1.65 -10.51 -11.19
CA ASP A 129 2.48 -11.64 -11.56
C ASP A 129 1.58 -12.75 -12.09
N THR A 130 1.48 -12.84 -13.42
CA THR A 130 0.58 -13.80 -14.08
C THR A 130 1.12 -15.23 -14.04
N GLU A 131 2.40 -15.40 -13.80
CA GLU A 131 3.04 -16.72 -13.67
C GLU A 131 2.68 -17.37 -12.33
N ASN A 132 2.79 -16.60 -11.25
CA ASN A 132 2.50 -17.07 -9.90
C ASN A 132 1.07 -16.82 -9.45
N ASN A 133 0.23 -16.18 -10.28
CA ASN A 133 -1.14 -15.78 -9.95
C ASN A 133 -1.21 -14.91 -8.68
N LEU A 134 -0.33 -13.94 -8.57
CA LEU A 134 -0.26 -12.98 -7.48
C LEU A 134 -0.53 -11.56 -7.97
N ILE A 135 -1.14 -10.77 -7.10
CA ILE A 135 -1.26 -9.32 -7.29
C ILE A 135 -0.59 -8.66 -6.08
N HIS A 136 0.41 -7.85 -6.37
CA HIS A 136 1.14 -7.07 -5.39
C HIS A 136 0.72 -5.60 -5.48
N VAL A 137 0.36 -5.01 -4.34
CA VAL A 137 -0.11 -3.62 -4.28
C VAL A 137 0.85 -2.78 -3.45
N ASP A 138 1.36 -1.68 -4.01
CA ASP A 138 2.16 -0.71 -3.26
C ASP A 138 1.23 0.21 -2.45
N ALA A 139 0.82 -0.26 -1.31
CA ALA A 139 -0.06 0.46 -0.40
C ALA A 139 0.42 0.36 1.05
N ALA A 140 0.35 1.47 1.78
CA ALA A 140 0.69 1.51 3.20
C ALA A 140 -0.45 1.07 4.12
N SER A 141 -1.69 0.98 3.60
CA SER A 141 -2.88 0.56 4.34
C SER A 141 -3.77 -0.36 3.51
N SER A 142 -4.45 -1.29 4.17
CA SER A 142 -5.38 -2.24 3.54
C SER A 142 -6.48 -1.52 2.75
N LYS A 143 -7.05 -0.44 3.32
CA LYS A 143 -8.07 0.36 2.63
C LYS A 143 -7.60 0.86 1.26
N ARG A 144 -6.35 1.35 1.17
CA ARG A 144 -5.80 1.84 -0.10
C ARG A 144 -5.58 0.71 -1.10
N ALA A 145 -5.16 -0.46 -0.63
CA ALA A 145 -5.01 -1.64 -1.49
C ALA A 145 -6.38 -2.13 -1.97
N GLU A 146 -7.36 -2.20 -1.08
CA GLU A 146 -8.73 -2.62 -1.40
C GLU A 146 -9.41 -1.64 -2.38
N ASP A 147 -9.23 -0.32 -2.23
CA ASP A 147 -9.73 0.66 -3.19
C ASP A 147 -9.17 0.41 -4.60
N ALA A 148 -7.87 0.12 -4.72
CA ALA A 148 -7.23 -0.17 -6.00
C ALA A 148 -7.69 -1.52 -6.60
N LEU A 149 -7.84 -2.55 -5.77
CA LEU A 149 -8.40 -3.86 -6.20
C LEU A 149 -9.88 -3.75 -6.57
N ALA A 150 -10.65 -2.91 -5.89
CA ALA A 150 -12.05 -2.64 -6.24
C ALA A 150 -12.15 -1.94 -7.62
N LEU A 151 -11.23 -1.01 -7.91
CA LEU A 151 -11.15 -0.39 -9.24
C LEU A 151 -10.83 -1.44 -10.31
N LEU A 152 -9.85 -2.33 -10.06
CA LEU A 152 -9.50 -3.41 -10.97
C LEU A 152 -10.69 -4.38 -11.19
N ARG A 153 -11.37 -4.76 -10.10
CA ARG A 153 -12.58 -5.60 -10.18
C ARG A 153 -13.67 -4.94 -11.02
N LYS A 154 -13.88 -3.64 -10.86
CA LYS A 154 -14.84 -2.88 -11.65
C LYS A 154 -14.49 -2.90 -13.14
N SER A 155 -13.23 -2.74 -13.49
CA SER A 155 -12.75 -2.76 -14.88
C SER A 155 -12.89 -4.15 -15.52
N LEU A 156 -12.51 -5.21 -14.80
CA LEU A 156 -12.54 -6.58 -15.32
C LEU A 156 -13.92 -7.26 -15.19
N GLY A 157 -14.88 -6.65 -14.47
CA GLY A 157 -16.17 -7.27 -14.11
C GLY A 157 -16.08 -8.28 -12.98
N SER A 158 -14.96 -9.00 -12.83
CA SER A 158 -14.71 -9.96 -11.75
C SER A 158 -13.22 -10.00 -11.40
N LEU A 159 -12.91 -10.11 -10.11
CA LEU A 159 -11.55 -10.27 -9.62
C LEU A 159 -11.56 -11.17 -8.37
N PRO A 160 -11.36 -12.47 -8.54
CA PRO A 160 -11.37 -13.43 -7.44
C PRO A 160 -10.02 -13.42 -6.71
N VAL A 161 -9.83 -12.49 -5.78
CA VAL A 161 -8.60 -12.33 -4.98
C VAL A 161 -8.86 -12.45 -3.50
N MET A 162 -7.83 -12.92 -2.79
CA MET A 162 -7.78 -12.95 -1.33
C MET A 162 -6.38 -12.51 -0.86
N PRO A 163 -6.25 -11.90 0.34
CA PRO A 163 -4.95 -11.62 0.92
C PRO A 163 -4.12 -12.91 1.03
N LEU A 164 -2.84 -12.83 0.63
CA LEU A 164 -1.89 -13.91 0.84
C LEU A 164 -1.71 -14.12 2.35
N ALA A 165 -1.85 -15.35 2.79
CA ALA A 165 -1.60 -15.74 4.16
C ALA A 165 -0.66 -16.94 4.20
N PHE A 166 0.25 -16.96 5.16
CA PHE A 166 1.19 -18.05 5.35
C PHE A 166 0.57 -19.20 6.16
N ALA A 167 1.09 -20.43 5.95
CA ALA A 167 0.62 -21.60 6.69
C ALA A 167 0.92 -21.49 8.18
N ASN A 168 2.13 -21.06 8.53
CA ASN A 168 2.54 -20.80 9.90
C ASN A 168 2.23 -19.35 10.30
N GLU A 169 1.82 -19.16 11.54
CA GLU A 169 1.47 -17.83 12.06
C GLU A 169 2.72 -16.92 12.14
N PRO A 170 2.70 -15.73 11.50
CA PRO A 170 3.87 -14.85 11.46
C PRO A 170 4.40 -14.46 12.84
N CYS A 171 3.54 -14.11 13.81
CA CYS A 171 4.00 -13.75 15.14
C CYS A 171 4.83 -14.86 15.81
N THR A 172 4.43 -16.11 15.63
CA THR A 172 5.15 -17.27 16.19
C THR A 172 6.53 -17.40 15.55
N ILE A 173 6.62 -17.34 14.24
CA ILE A 173 7.89 -17.45 13.52
C ILE A 173 8.83 -16.28 13.85
N LEU A 174 8.34 -15.04 13.77
CA LEU A 174 9.13 -13.85 14.11
C LEU A 174 9.64 -13.89 15.57
N THR A 175 8.82 -14.37 16.51
CA THR A 175 9.21 -14.51 17.92
C THR A 175 10.30 -15.55 18.06
N ASN A 176 10.16 -16.71 17.41
CA ASN A 176 11.15 -17.78 17.46
C ASN A 176 12.49 -17.34 16.85
N TRP A 177 12.48 -16.56 15.77
CA TRP A 177 13.70 -16.02 15.18
C TRP A 177 14.53 -15.23 16.19
N ILE A 178 13.89 -14.45 17.06
CA ILE A 178 14.59 -13.63 18.08
C ILE A 178 14.94 -14.46 19.32
N VAL A 179 14.00 -15.29 19.83
CA VAL A 179 14.20 -16.03 21.08
C VAL A 179 15.17 -17.20 20.92
N GLN A 180 15.14 -17.89 19.77
CA GLN A 180 15.89 -19.10 19.51
C GLN A 180 17.13 -18.86 18.62
N ASP A 181 17.37 -17.60 18.23
CA ASP A 181 18.43 -17.25 17.25
C ASP A 181 18.35 -18.13 15.99
N SER A 182 17.11 -18.32 15.51
CA SER A 182 16.81 -19.22 14.37
C SER A 182 16.49 -18.46 13.09
N LEU A 183 16.97 -17.21 12.98
CA LEU A 183 16.79 -16.42 11.78
C LEU A 183 17.46 -17.10 10.58
N PRO A 184 16.79 -17.18 9.42
CA PRO A 184 17.41 -17.71 8.21
C PRO A 184 18.70 -16.96 7.85
N HIS A 185 19.73 -17.68 7.38
CA HIS A 185 21.04 -17.10 7.06
C HIS A 185 21.02 -15.98 6.01
N TRP A 186 19.97 -15.90 5.21
CA TRP A 186 19.76 -14.88 4.19
C TRP A 186 19.02 -13.63 4.74
N LEU A 187 18.64 -13.61 6.03
CA LEU A 187 18.03 -12.44 6.70
C LEU A 187 18.92 -11.96 7.85
N ILE A 188 18.88 -10.67 8.07
CA ILE A 188 19.48 -10.00 9.24
C ILE A 188 18.38 -9.25 9.96
N ALA A 189 18.21 -9.47 11.27
CA ALA A 189 17.32 -8.70 12.10
C ALA A 189 17.94 -7.31 12.37
N LEU A 190 17.17 -6.27 12.11
CA LEU A 190 17.57 -4.90 12.39
C LEU A 190 17.06 -4.48 13.78
N GLU A 191 17.61 -3.36 14.31
CA GLU A 191 17.31 -2.83 15.64
C GLU A 191 15.92 -2.17 15.74
N GLU A 192 14.89 -2.74 15.13
CA GLU A 192 13.51 -2.25 15.21
C GLU A 192 12.51 -3.39 15.20
N ALA A 193 11.70 -3.47 16.27
CA ALA A 193 10.61 -4.44 16.41
C ALA A 193 9.40 -3.81 17.12
N GLU A 194 8.22 -4.37 16.87
CA GLU A 194 7.02 -4.11 17.66
C GLU A 194 6.58 -5.41 18.33
N LEU A 195 6.46 -5.36 19.66
CA LEU A 195 6.01 -6.48 20.49
C LEU A 195 4.57 -6.22 20.91
N ARG A 196 3.68 -7.16 20.65
CA ARG A 196 2.27 -7.09 21.02
C ARG A 196 1.99 -8.05 22.19
N GLY A 197 1.08 -7.65 23.09
CA GLY A 197 0.59 -8.56 24.12
C GLY A 197 -0.14 -9.74 23.51
N SER A 198 0.12 -10.94 24.02
CA SER A 198 -0.59 -12.17 23.60
C SER A 198 -2.03 -12.22 24.10
N GLN A 199 -2.33 -11.59 25.25
CA GLN A 199 -3.66 -11.57 25.88
C GLN A 199 -4.22 -10.16 26.11
N GLU A 200 -3.40 -9.12 25.95
CA GLU A 200 -3.75 -7.72 26.22
C GLU A 200 -3.40 -6.84 25.02
N ASP A 201 -4.16 -5.77 24.81
CA ASP A 201 -3.88 -4.74 23.80
C ASP A 201 -2.72 -3.83 24.21
N SER A 202 -1.59 -4.42 24.60
CA SER A 202 -0.39 -3.70 25.00
C SER A 202 0.69 -3.82 23.93
N VAL A 203 1.34 -2.71 23.58
CA VAL A 203 2.35 -2.63 22.53
C VAL A 203 3.63 -2.00 23.06
N ILE A 204 4.77 -2.66 22.79
CA ILE A 204 6.10 -2.12 23.03
C ILE A 204 6.78 -1.94 21.67
N ARG A 205 7.41 -0.79 21.46
CA ARG A 205 8.16 -0.49 20.26
C ARG A 205 9.62 -0.32 20.59
N CYS A 206 10.43 -1.27 20.11
CA CYS A 206 11.89 -1.22 20.20
C CYS A 206 12.44 -0.48 18.98
N LYS A 207 13.36 0.47 19.20
CA LYS A 207 14.02 1.20 18.11
C LYS A 207 15.44 1.53 18.50
N LYS A 208 16.37 1.33 17.56
CA LYS A 208 17.81 1.59 17.73
C LYS A 208 18.39 0.87 18.94
N GLN A 209 18.00 -0.36 19.11
CA GLN A 209 18.38 -1.19 20.25
C GLN A 209 18.47 -2.64 19.79
N PRO A 210 19.54 -3.36 20.13
CA PRO A 210 19.68 -4.78 19.82
C PRO A 210 18.51 -5.59 20.39
N LEU A 211 17.90 -6.45 19.57
CA LEU A 211 16.75 -7.26 19.97
C LEU A 211 17.14 -8.46 20.85
N GLU A 212 18.42 -8.76 20.93
CA GLU A 212 19.02 -9.82 21.76
C GLU A 212 19.24 -9.42 23.22
N ASN A 213 18.87 -8.19 23.60
CA ASN A 213 18.99 -7.70 24.97
C ASN A 213 18.12 -8.57 25.92
N GLU A 214 18.65 -8.87 27.11
CA GLU A 214 17.99 -9.68 28.14
C GLU A 214 16.58 -9.18 28.47
N GLU A 215 16.37 -7.86 28.51
CA GLU A 215 15.07 -7.25 28.79
C GLU A 215 14.02 -7.59 27.72
N ILE A 216 14.41 -7.57 26.44
CA ILE A 216 13.53 -7.90 25.32
C ILE A 216 13.27 -9.42 25.32
N LEU A 217 14.32 -10.22 25.47
CA LEU A 217 14.23 -11.67 25.51
C LEU A 217 13.33 -12.15 26.68
N ALA A 218 13.45 -11.54 27.86
CA ALA A 218 12.59 -11.88 29.00
C ALA A 218 11.10 -11.64 28.71
N LEU A 219 10.74 -10.56 28.00
CA LEU A 219 9.36 -10.26 27.61
C LEU A 219 8.79 -11.30 26.62
N LEU A 220 9.62 -11.84 25.75
CA LEU A 220 9.24 -12.83 24.72
C LEU A 220 9.21 -14.24 25.30
N GLN A 221 10.19 -14.63 26.12
CA GLN A 221 10.31 -15.97 26.72
C GLN A 221 9.17 -16.28 27.69
N ASP A 222 8.67 -15.28 28.41
CA ASP A 222 7.50 -15.43 29.29
C ASP A 222 6.19 -15.70 28.51
N GLY A 223 6.20 -15.61 27.19
CA GLY A 223 5.01 -15.78 26.34
C GLY A 223 3.94 -14.69 26.48
N LYS A 224 4.24 -13.63 27.26
CA LYS A 224 3.34 -12.48 27.44
C LYS A 224 3.32 -11.56 26.23
N LYS A 225 4.40 -11.55 25.47
CA LYS A 225 4.58 -10.75 24.25
C LYS A 225 4.99 -11.63 23.09
N VAL A 226 4.56 -11.22 21.89
CA VAL A 226 4.94 -11.80 20.61
C VAL A 226 5.43 -10.70 19.68
N VAL A 227 6.34 -11.03 18.78
CA VAL A 227 6.82 -10.08 17.77
C VAL A 227 5.73 -9.93 16.70
N SER A 228 5.13 -8.75 16.62
CA SER A 228 4.11 -8.42 15.61
C SER A 228 4.68 -7.70 14.38
N LYS A 229 5.85 -7.05 14.54
CA LYS A 229 6.60 -6.44 13.43
C LYS A 229 8.08 -6.57 13.69
N LEU A 230 8.82 -6.87 12.62
CA LEU A 230 10.26 -7.01 12.65
C LEU A 230 10.88 -6.32 11.44
N ALA A 231 11.86 -5.43 11.69
CA ALA A 231 12.68 -4.86 10.63
C ALA A 231 13.78 -5.85 10.25
N LEU A 232 13.88 -6.11 8.95
CA LEU A 232 14.76 -7.12 8.39
C LEU A 232 15.55 -6.54 7.22
N GLU A 233 16.73 -7.10 6.99
CA GLU A 233 17.55 -6.90 5.81
C GLU A 233 17.76 -8.23 5.10
N TRP A 234 17.62 -8.22 3.79
CA TRP A 234 17.84 -9.37 2.94
C TRP A 234 19.10 -9.19 2.09
N GLU A 235 20.17 -9.93 2.43
CA GLU A 235 21.40 -10.09 1.65
C GLU A 235 21.95 -8.79 1.03
N ASP A 236 22.08 -7.72 1.81
CA ASP A 236 22.53 -6.41 1.33
C ASP A 236 21.73 -5.86 0.11
N THR A 237 20.56 -6.44 -0.14
CA THR A 237 19.73 -6.13 -1.32
C THR A 237 18.57 -5.21 -0.97
N LEU A 238 17.86 -5.51 0.12
CA LEU A 238 16.61 -4.88 0.48
C LEU A 238 16.40 -4.85 1.99
N THR A 239 16.05 -3.69 2.55
CA THR A 239 15.53 -3.60 3.91
C THR A 239 14.01 -3.41 3.89
N PHE A 240 13.31 -4.01 4.86
CA PHE A 240 11.86 -3.92 4.98
C PHE A 240 11.40 -4.18 6.43
N VAL A 241 10.15 -3.84 6.72
CA VAL A 241 9.48 -4.26 7.96
C VAL A 241 8.44 -5.31 7.61
N PHE A 242 8.61 -6.50 8.13
CA PHE A 242 7.63 -7.57 8.06
C PHE A 242 6.58 -7.38 9.16
N ASN A 243 5.29 -7.46 8.81
CA ASN A 243 4.18 -7.32 9.75
C ASN A 243 3.42 -8.65 9.90
N GLU A 244 2.75 -8.82 11.04
CA GLU A 244 1.93 -10.00 11.36
C GLU A 244 0.81 -10.29 10.35
N ASP A 245 0.35 -9.27 9.61
CA ASP A 245 -0.63 -9.39 8.54
C ASP A 245 -0.03 -9.82 7.19
N CYS A 246 1.18 -10.36 7.19
CA CYS A 246 1.94 -10.79 6.00
C CYS A 246 2.28 -9.64 5.04
N THR A 247 2.18 -8.38 5.46
CA THR A 247 2.56 -7.23 4.63
C THR A 247 4.00 -6.82 4.87
N LEU A 248 4.68 -6.39 3.80
CA LEU A 248 6.00 -5.79 3.88
C LEU A 248 5.86 -4.27 3.74
N LYS A 249 6.44 -3.53 4.68
CA LYS A 249 6.38 -2.06 4.68
C LYS A 249 7.78 -1.46 4.67
N ARG A 250 7.86 -0.21 4.24
CA ARG A 250 9.11 0.55 4.19
C ARG A 250 10.22 -0.16 3.41
N LEU A 251 9.85 -0.78 2.29
CA LEU A 251 10.79 -1.39 1.36
C LEU A 251 11.82 -0.34 0.91
N LYS A 252 13.09 -0.64 1.09
CA LYS A 252 14.20 0.19 0.64
C LYS A 252 15.26 -0.70 0.03
N LEU A 253 15.39 -0.64 -1.30
CA LEU A 253 16.47 -1.30 -2.02
C LEU A 253 17.81 -0.64 -1.69
N ALA A 254 18.85 -1.44 -1.57
CA ALA A 254 20.21 -0.95 -1.42
C ALA A 254 20.61 -0.09 -2.62
N ASP A 255 21.47 0.89 -2.39
CA ASP A 255 21.93 1.78 -3.46
C ASP A 255 22.68 1.00 -4.55
N SER A 256 23.49 -0.01 -4.16
CA SER A 256 24.17 -0.94 -5.09
C SER A 256 23.23 -1.66 -6.06
N VAL A 257 21.99 -1.92 -5.65
CA VAL A 257 20.96 -2.53 -6.52
C VAL A 257 20.37 -1.51 -7.46
N ARG A 258 20.09 -0.30 -6.95
CA ARG A 258 19.49 0.78 -7.73
C ARG A 258 20.43 1.34 -8.81
N GLU A 259 21.72 1.30 -8.53
CA GLU A 259 22.79 1.76 -9.43
C GLU A 259 23.05 0.78 -10.58
N LYS A 260 22.53 -0.45 -10.54
CA LYS A 260 22.71 -1.45 -11.64
C LYS A 260 22.24 -0.96 -13.01
N ASN A 261 21.31 -0.01 -13.04
CA ASN A 261 20.76 0.56 -14.26
C ASN A 261 21.24 2.00 -14.52
N ASP A 262 22.29 2.46 -13.84
CA ASP A 262 22.79 3.84 -13.97
C ASP A 262 23.62 4.07 -15.26
N ASP A 263 23.99 3.00 -15.95
CA ASP A 263 24.59 3.02 -17.30
C ASP A 263 23.56 3.37 -18.39
N ILE A 264 22.26 3.23 -18.11
CA ILE A 264 21.20 3.64 -19.01
C ILE A 264 21.07 5.18 -18.97
N LEU A 265 21.12 5.81 -20.16
CA LEU A 265 21.02 7.25 -20.27
C LEU A 265 19.77 7.79 -19.59
N LYS A 266 19.91 8.91 -18.86
CA LYS A 266 18.78 9.51 -18.13
C LYS A 266 17.66 10.03 -19.04
N GLU A 267 17.98 10.32 -20.29
CA GLU A 267 17.04 10.75 -21.33
C GLU A 267 16.18 9.58 -21.84
N ASP A 268 16.66 8.34 -21.74
CA ASP A 268 15.90 7.15 -22.13
C ASP A 268 15.04 6.64 -20.98
N PHE A 269 13.99 7.40 -20.70
CA PHE A 269 13.05 7.08 -19.61
C PHE A 269 12.36 5.72 -19.79
N ALA A 270 12.08 5.33 -21.04
CA ALA A 270 11.36 4.09 -21.31
C ALA A 270 12.23 2.87 -21.00
N GLN A 271 13.47 2.85 -21.50
CA GLN A 271 14.41 1.76 -21.24
C GLN A 271 14.77 1.66 -19.76
N ARG A 272 15.01 2.81 -19.10
CA ARG A 272 15.28 2.82 -17.66
C ARG A 272 14.09 2.32 -16.83
N PHE A 273 12.87 2.71 -17.20
CA PHE A 273 11.67 2.24 -16.53
C PHE A 273 11.48 0.74 -16.67
N ASP A 274 11.72 0.21 -17.88
CA ASP A 274 11.70 -1.22 -18.18
C ASP A 274 12.71 -1.99 -17.31
N ALA A 275 13.97 -1.58 -17.32
CA ALA A 275 15.03 -2.21 -16.54
C ALA A 275 14.77 -2.15 -15.03
N ASP A 276 14.31 -1.02 -14.51
CA ASP A 276 13.94 -0.86 -13.10
C ASP A 276 12.77 -1.77 -12.73
N PHE A 277 11.76 -1.88 -13.60
CA PHE A 277 10.61 -2.74 -13.34
C PHE A 277 10.99 -4.22 -13.31
N VAL A 278 11.77 -4.69 -14.28
CA VAL A 278 12.28 -6.07 -14.33
C VAL A 278 13.11 -6.39 -13.08
N LEU A 279 14.03 -5.50 -12.72
CA LEU A 279 14.87 -5.68 -11.53
C LEU A 279 14.04 -5.73 -10.24
N MET A 280 13.11 -4.81 -10.07
CA MET A 280 12.24 -4.75 -8.90
C MET A 280 11.37 -6.00 -8.77
N THR A 281 10.68 -6.38 -9.85
CA THR A 281 9.77 -7.53 -9.82
C THR A 281 10.52 -8.83 -9.57
N GLY A 282 11.71 -9.01 -10.16
CA GLY A 282 12.57 -10.16 -9.91
C GLY A 282 12.99 -10.28 -8.44
N ILE A 283 13.43 -9.17 -7.83
CA ILE A 283 13.81 -9.13 -6.41
C ILE A 283 12.62 -9.44 -5.51
N LEU A 284 11.48 -8.78 -5.72
CA LEU A 284 10.30 -8.95 -4.86
C LEU A 284 9.64 -10.33 -5.04
N ALA A 285 9.65 -10.90 -6.24
CA ALA A 285 9.18 -12.26 -6.48
C ALA A 285 10.04 -13.26 -5.71
N LYS A 286 11.39 -13.13 -5.77
CA LYS A 286 12.31 -14.01 -5.05
C LYS A 286 12.17 -13.89 -3.54
N LEU A 287 12.02 -12.67 -3.02
CA LEU A 287 11.74 -12.44 -1.60
C LEU A 287 10.43 -13.12 -1.18
N THR A 288 9.37 -12.98 -1.98
CA THR A 288 8.06 -13.58 -1.69
C THR A 288 8.17 -15.11 -1.66
N GLU A 289 8.89 -15.71 -2.61
CA GLU A 289 9.16 -17.15 -2.64
C GLU A 289 9.93 -17.63 -1.40
N ASN A 290 11.01 -16.94 -1.03
CA ASN A 290 11.80 -17.25 0.14
C ASN A 290 10.97 -17.18 1.43
N LEU A 291 10.19 -16.10 1.61
CA LEU A 291 9.28 -15.95 2.75
C LEU A 291 8.21 -17.05 2.78
N LEU A 292 7.62 -17.41 1.65
CA LEU A 292 6.68 -18.54 1.59
C LEU A 292 7.34 -19.83 2.08
N GLY A 293 8.60 -20.10 1.70
CA GLY A 293 9.35 -21.26 2.19
C GLY A 293 9.51 -21.25 3.72
N GLU A 294 9.95 -20.13 4.29
CA GLU A 294 10.22 -19.99 5.73
C GLU A 294 8.94 -20.08 6.58
N PHE A 295 7.83 -19.57 6.07
CA PHE A 295 6.56 -19.61 6.76
C PHE A 295 5.71 -20.86 6.46
N GLY A 296 6.34 -21.92 5.90
CA GLY A 296 5.70 -23.21 5.67
C GLY A 296 4.75 -23.28 4.48
N GLY A 297 4.88 -22.35 3.55
CA GLY A 297 4.04 -22.24 2.37
C GLY A 297 2.81 -21.35 2.56
N GLU A 298 1.92 -21.39 1.58
CA GLU A 298 0.67 -20.65 1.61
C GLU A 298 -0.40 -21.37 2.43
N LYS A 299 -1.15 -20.65 3.25
CA LYS A 299 -2.24 -21.21 4.04
C LYS A 299 -3.34 -21.74 3.15
N THR A 300 -3.49 -23.06 3.12
CA THR A 300 -4.61 -23.71 2.43
C THR A 300 -5.91 -23.39 3.18
N ARG A 301 -6.83 -22.70 2.53
CA ARG A 301 -8.18 -22.49 3.07
C ARG A 301 -9.08 -23.57 2.45
N LEU A 302 -9.59 -24.45 3.31
CA LEU A 302 -10.63 -25.42 2.97
C LEU A 302 -11.95 -24.71 2.66
#